data_bf788cf179e7504c14de0e53aa20ee22
#
_entry.id   bf788cf179e7504c14de0e53aa20ee22
#
_cell.length_a   1.000
_cell.length_b   1.000
_cell.length_c   1.000
_cell.angle_alpha   90.00
_cell.angle_beta   90.00
_cell.angle_gamma   90.00
#
_symmetry.space_group_name_H-M   'P 1'
#
loop_
_entity.id
_entity.type
_entity.pdbx_description
1 polymer ?
#
loop_
_entity_poly.entity_id
_entity_poly.type
_entity_poly.pdbx_seq_one_letter_code
_entity_poly.pdbx_strand_id
1 'polypeptide(L)'
;MRRVYLGQPPICHNVAVNNEEHSELVDTIRHWAAELGFQDVGFTGIELEEHEAYLQKWLDAGYQGTMDWMGRHGTKRSRPSELVPGTCTVISCRMDYQPEAQDAWQVMSASKKGFVSRYAVGRDYHKIIRSRLAKLADRIRQELGSGEFRAFVDSAPVLERAVAEQSGLGWIAKNTMLINESAGSYFFLGEIYTDIPLPHSNPKQEKHCGSCSACLTACPTDAFVAPFVLDARRCISYLTIEHEGSIAEDLRAKMGNRIYGCDDCQLVCPWNKFATISTEPDFAPRWDLDNPNLVELFSWTEDQFSERLQGSPIRRIGYEKWLRNIAVALGNAETSPEILQALKSRENHASSLVREHVSWALSQHN
;
A
#
# COMPACT_ATOMS: atom_id res chain seq x y z
N MET A 1 -21.91 -29.70 -28.86
CA MET A 1 -20.44 -29.68 -28.96
C MET A 1 -19.99 -28.19 -29.06
N ARG A 2 -19.58 -27.57 -27.95
CA ARG A 2 -19.00 -26.24 -27.96
C ARG A 2 -17.48 -26.42 -28.09
N ARG A 3 -16.89 -25.92 -29.17
CA ARG A 3 -15.43 -25.86 -29.33
C ARG A 3 -14.84 -24.93 -28.26
N VAL A 4 -14.04 -25.50 -27.38
CA VAL A 4 -13.14 -24.77 -26.51
C VAL A 4 -12.03 -24.19 -27.40
N TYR A 5 -12.02 -22.88 -27.59
CA TYR A 5 -10.88 -22.19 -28.15
C TYR A 5 -9.79 -22.19 -27.08
N LEU A 6 -8.85 -23.11 -27.17
CA LEU A 6 -7.56 -22.97 -26.52
C LEU A 6 -6.86 -21.79 -27.20
N GLY A 7 -6.84 -20.65 -26.52
CA GLY A 7 -6.09 -19.48 -26.96
C GLY A 7 -4.62 -19.85 -27.13
N GLN A 8 -4.07 -19.55 -28.30
CA GLN A 8 -2.63 -19.64 -28.52
C GLN A 8 -1.93 -18.73 -27.51
N PRO A 9 -0.78 -19.13 -26.95
CA PRO A 9 0.00 -18.25 -26.09
C PRO A 9 0.32 -16.96 -26.83
N PRO A 10 0.40 -15.80 -26.13
CA PRO A 10 0.69 -14.52 -26.76
C PRO A 10 1.99 -14.65 -27.54
N ILE A 11 1.93 -14.34 -28.82
CA ILE A 11 3.11 -14.27 -29.68
C ILE A 11 3.85 -13.02 -29.20
N CYS A 12 4.84 -13.19 -28.32
CA CYS A 12 5.85 -12.16 -28.11
C CYS A 12 6.41 -11.86 -29.50
N HIS A 13 6.21 -10.66 -30.01
CA HIS A 13 6.78 -10.31 -31.30
C HIS A 13 8.26 -10.61 -31.23
N ASN A 14 8.70 -11.62 -31.98
CA ASN A 14 10.10 -11.97 -32.18
C ASN A 14 10.78 -10.80 -32.90
N VAL A 15 10.99 -9.70 -32.21
CA VAL A 15 12.05 -8.78 -32.58
C VAL A 15 13.30 -9.53 -32.14
N ALA A 16 14.04 -10.11 -33.09
CA ALA A 16 15.36 -10.68 -32.88
C ALA A 16 16.29 -9.51 -32.53
N VAL A 17 16.22 -9.06 -31.28
CA VAL A 17 17.10 -8.03 -30.73
C VAL A 17 18.29 -8.75 -30.13
N ASN A 18 19.46 -8.31 -30.51
CA ASN A 18 20.73 -8.81 -30.04
C ASN A 18 20.81 -8.70 -28.51
N ASN A 19 21.25 -9.74 -27.82
CA ASN A 19 21.29 -9.77 -26.33
C ASN A 19 22.12 -8.61 -25.75
N GLU A 20 23.09 -8.08 -26.46
CA GLU A 20 23.90 -6.93 -26.05
C GLU A 20 23.10 -5.63 -26.11
N GLU A 21 22.33 -5.37 -27.17
CA GLU A 21 21.48 -4.18 -27.33
C GLU A 21 20.38 -4.16 -26.27
N HIS A 22 19.82 -5.32 -25.89
CA HIS A 22 18.82 -5.39 -24.82
C HIS A 22 19.43 -5.12 -23.43
N SER A 23 20.67 -5.52 -23.20
CA SER A 23 21.37 -5.23 -21.94
C SER A 23 21.63 -3.72 -21.78
N GLU A 24 22.08 -3.06 -22.84
CA GLU A 24 22.29 -1.61 -22.85
C GLU A 24 20.98 -0.85 -22.65
N LEU A 25 19.89 -1.31 -23.27
CA LEU A 25 18.56 -0.73 -23.07
C LEU A 25 18.08 -0.86 -21.61
N VAL A 26 18.27 -2.01 -20.98
CA VAL A 26 17.91 -2.22 -19.57
C VAL A 26 18.64 -1.23 -18.66
N ASP A 27 19.93 -1.02 -18.86
CA ASP A 27 20.72 -0.07 -18.08
C ASP A 27 20.31 1.39 -18.36
N THR A 28 19.96 1.69 -19.60
CA THR A 28 19.39 2.98 -20.00
C THR A 28 18.05 3.23 -19.33
N ILE A 29 17.16 2.24 -19.29
CA ILE A 29 15.86 2.34 -18.58
C ILE A 29 16.07 2.58 -17.09
N ARG A 30 17.01 1.89 -16.44
CA ARG A 30 17.37 2.11 -15.03
C ARG A 30 17.86 3.55 -14.79
N HIS A 31 18.69 4.06 -15.68
CA HIS A 31 19.15 5.44 -15.60
C HIS A 31 18.01 6.45 -15.70
N TRP A 32 17.13 6.32 -16.68
CA TRP A 32 15.96 7.19 -16.83
C TRP A 32 14.98 7.09 -15.67
N ALA A 33 14.80 5.90 -15.12
CA ALA A 33 13.99 5.72 -13.93
C ALA A 33 14.58 6.44 -12.71
N ALA A 34 15.91 6.38 -12.53
CA ALA A 34 16.59 7.12 -11.47
C ALA A 34 16.42 8.64 -11.62
N GLU A 35 16.55 9.19 -12.83
CA GLU A 35 16.25 10.60 -13.11
C GLU A 35 14.80 11.00 -12.79
N LEU A 36 13.87 10.05 -12.90
CA LEU A 36 12.46 10.22 -12.56
C LEU A 36 12.19 9.96 -11.06
N GLY A 37 13.22 9.68 -10.25
CA GLY A 37 13.13 9.52 -8.81
C GLY A 37 12.74 8.11 -8.36
N PHE A 38 12.85 7.08 -9.20
CA PHE A 38 12.78 5.68 -8.78
C PHE A 38 14.15 5.22 -8.29
N GLN A 39 14.20 4.53 -7.15
CA GLN A 39 15.46 4.06 -6.56
C GLN A 39 15.91 2.71 -7.10
N ASP A 40 15.00 1.93 -7.69
CA ASP A 40 15.32 0.62 -8.26
C ASP A 40 14.32 0.21 -9.34
N VAL A 41 14.77 -0.59 -10.32
CA VAL A 41 13.95 -1.10 -11.41
C VAL A 41 14.33 -2.55 -11.72
N GLY A 42 13.32 -3.41 -11.76
CA GLY A 42 13.47 -4.80 -12.15
C GLY A 42 12.56 -5.18 -13.31
N PHE A 43 12.88 -6.28 -13.96
CA PHE A 43 12.19 -6.77 -15.15
C PHE A 43 11.82 -8.24 -14.94
N THR A 44 10.58 -8.61 -15.27
CA THR A 44 10.11 -9.99 -15.15
C THR A 44 9.17 -10.37 -16.29
N GLY A 45 8.92 -11.66 -16.46
CA GLY A 45 7.88 -12.19 -17.31
C GLY A 45 6.48 -12.02 -16.70
N ILE A 46 5.56 -12.82 -17.18
CA ILE A 46 4.12 -12.72 -16.87
C ILE A 46 3.60 -13.91 -16.05
N GLU A 47 4.47 -14.85 -15.70
CA GLU A 47 4.12 -16.08 -15.00
C GLU A 47 3.99 -15.83 -13.50
N LEU A 48 2.74 -15.86 -12.99
CA LEU A 48 2.41 -15.59 -11.58
C LEU A 48 1.53 -16.70 -10.96
N GLU A 49 1.58 -17.92 -11.49
CA GLU A 49 0.67 -19.02 -11.11
C GLU A 49 0.78 -19.36 -9.62
N GLU A 50 1.95 -19.33 -9.04
CA GLU A 50 2.14 -19.58 -7.61
C GLU A 50 1.43 -18.52 -6.78
N HIS A 51 1.56 -17.25 -7.15
CA HIS A 51 0.91 -16.13 -6.47
C HIS A 51 -0.60 -16.11 -6.71
N GLU A 52 -1.08 -16.58 -7.87
CA GLU A 52 -2.50 -16.77 -8.15
C GLU A 52 -3.11 -17.79 -7.17
N ALA A 53 -2.44 -18.90 -6.95
CA ALA A 53 -2.89 -19.92 -6.01
C ALA A 53 -2.96 -19.41 -4.56
N TYR A 54 -1.99 -18.56 -4.14
CA TYR A 54 -2.04 -17.89 -2.83
C TYR A 54 -3.21 -16.91 -2.74
N LEU A 55 -3.43 -16.08 -3.76
CA LEU A 55 -4.55 -15.15 -3.80
C LEU A 55 -5.89 -15.89 -3.70
N GLN A 56 -6.07 -16.97 -4.44
CA GLN A 56 -7.31 -17.75 -4.43
C GLN A 56 -7.59 -18.35 -3.04
N LYS A 57 -6.59 -18.97 -2.40
CA LYS A 57 -6.72 -19.47 -1.03
C LYS A 57 -7.11 -18.39 -0.03
N TRP A 58 -6.56 -17.20 -0.17
CA TRP A 58 -6.84 -16.05 0.68
C TRP A 58 -8.27 -15.53 0.49
N LEU A 59 -8.76 -15.51 -0.77
CA LEU A 59 -10.14 -15.16 -1.11
C LEU A 59 -11.14 -16.21 -0.61
N ASP A 60 -10.83 -17.50 -0.79
CA ASP A 60 -11.67 -18.61 -0.33
C ASP A 60 -11.82 -18.62 1.20
N ALA A 61 -10.81 -18.18 1.92
CA ALA A 61 -10.85 -18.02 3.38
C ALA A 61 -11.63 -16.76 3.83
N GLY A 62 -12.06 -15.90 2.92
CA GLY A 62 -12.76 -14.65 3.21
C GLY A 62 -11.91 -13.60 3.92
N TYR A 63 -10.57 -13.70 3.81
CA TYR A 63 -9.65 -12.81 4.51
C TYR A 63 -9.61 -11.38 3.93
N GLN A 64 -10.17 -11.17 2.73
CA GLN A 64 -10.29 -9.84 2.10
C GLN A 64 -11.30 -8.92 2.81
N GLY A 65 -12.20 -9.48 3.64
CA GLY A 65 -13.28 -8.70 4.24
C GLY A 65 -14.19 -8.08 3.18
N THR A 66 -14.42 -6.78 3.25
CA THR A 66 -15.27 -6.02 2.31
C THR A 66 -14.56 -5.56 1.04
N MET A 67 -13.30 -5.99 0.82
CA MET A 67 -12.54 -5.66 -0.39
C MET A 67 -12.92 -6.59 -1.56
N ASP A 68 -14.20 -6.58 -1.98
CA ASP A 68 -14.72 -7.41 -3.08
C ASP A 68 -13.99 -7.18 -4.40
N TRP A 69 -13.38 -5.99 -4.55
CA TRP A 69 -12.57 -5.65 -5.70
C TRP A 69 -11.31 -6.54 -5.85
N MET A 70 -10.87 -7.22 -4.80
CA MET A 70 -9.74 -8.17 -4.88
C MET A 70 -10.06 -9.37 -5.77
N GLY A 71 -11.31 -9.87 -5.72
CA GLY A 71 -11.77 -10.98 -6.57
C GLY A 71 -12.49 -10.56 -7.85
N ARG A 72 -12.95 -9.30 -7.96
CA ARG A 72 -13.84 -8.81 -9.04
C ARG A 72 -13.29 -9.02 -10.46
N HIS A 73 -11.98 -8.94 -10.63
CA HIS A 73 -11.34 -9.03 -11.94
C HIS A 73 -10.90 -10.47 -12.29
N GLY A 74 -11.21 -11.45 -11.44
CA GLY A 74 -10.82 -12.85 -11.64
C GLY A 74 -9.32 -12.99 -11.86
N THR A 75 -8.94 -13.76 -12.86
CA THR A 75 -7.54 -14.07 -13.20
C THR A 75 -6.72 -12.90 -13.77
N LYS A 76 -7.38 -11.80 -14.18
CA LYS A 76 -6.66 -10.63 -14.74
C LYS A 76 -5.65 -10.03 -13.77
N ARG A 77 -5.87 -10.21 -12.44
CA ARG A 77 -4.95 -9.70 -11.42
C ARG A 77 -3.62 -10.45 -11.39
N SER A 78 -3.65 -11.73 -11.69
CA SER A 78 -2.49 -12.64 -11.67
C SER A 78 -1.96 -12.98 -13.06
N ARG A 79 -2.67 -12.59 -14.12
CA ARG A 79 -2.29 -12.89 -15.50
C ARG A 79 -2.16 -11.62 -16.32
N PRO A 80 -0.96 -11.04 -16.34
CA PRO A 80 -0.67 -9.77 -17.01
C PRO A 80 -1.18 -9.71 -18.46
N SER A 81 -1.06 -10.78 -19.24
CA SER A 81 -1.52 -10.84 -20.62
C SER A 81 -3.05 -10.88 -20.79
N GLU A 82 -3.80 -11.26 -19.76
CA GLU A 82 -5.27 -11.13 -19.74
C GLU A 82 -5.70 -9.71 -19.39
N LEU A 83 -4.90 -8.98 -18.58
CA LEU A 83 -5.15 -7.58 -18.26
C LEU A 83 -4.81 -6.65 -19.42
N VAL A 84 -3.65 -6.87 -20.04
CA VAL A 84 -3.16 -6.14 -21.22
C VAL A 84 -2.72 -7.17 -22.27
N PRO A 85 -3.55 -7.45 -23.28
CA PRO A 85 -3.19 -8.40 -24.34
C PRO A 85 -1.86 -8.03 -25.01
N GLY A 86 -1.03 -9.02 -25.26
CA GLY A 86 0.30 -8.85 -25.86
C GLY A 86 1.43 -8.62 -24.85
N THR A 87 1.12 -8.37 -23.57
CA THR A 87 2.18 -8.22 -22.55
C THR A 87 3.06 -9.46 -22.48
N CYS A 88 4.37 -9.25 -22.55
CA CYS A 88 5.38 -10.29 -22.36
C CYS A 88 6.45 -9.91 -21.31
N THR A 89 6.59 -8.63 -21.00
CA THR A 89 7.48 -8.14 -19.94
C THR A 89 6.74 -7.18 -19.02
N VAL A 90 7.05 -7.26 -17.74
CA VAL A 90 6.64 -6.29 -16.72
C VAL A 90 7.88 -5.61 -16.15
N ILE A 91 7.91 -4.29 -16.23
CA ILE A 91 8.93 -3.44 -15.62
C ILE A 91 8.36 -3.00 -14.28
N SER A 92 8.97 -3.41 -13.16
CA SER A 92 8.57 -2.99 -11.82
C SER A 92 9.54 -1.94 -11.28
N CYS A 93 9.00 -0.84 -10.76
CA CYS A 93 9.76 0.29 -10.26
C CYS A 93 9.50 0.49 -8.77
N ARG A 94 10.56 0.77 -8.00
CA ARG A 94 10.51 1.10 -6.56
C ARG A 94 10.74 2.59 -6.36
N MET A 95 9.89 3.22 -5.53
CA MET A 95 10.03 4.61 -5.11
C MET A 95 9.96 4.73 -3.59
N ASP A 96 11.06 5.10 -2.95
CA ASP A 96 11.16 5.21 -1.50
C ASP A 96 10.38 6.42 -0.98
N TYR A 97 9.61 6.23 0.11
CA TYR A 97 8.72 7.26 0.63
C TYR A 97 8.96 7.67 2.08
N GLN A 98 9.91 7.06 2.79
CA GLN A 98 10.13 7.37 4.21
C GLN A 98 10.24 8.88 4.42
N PRO A 99 9.25 9.55 5.04
CA PRO A 99 9.32 10.99 5.25
C PRO A 99 10.25 11.33 6.41
N GLU A 100 10.81 12.53 6.39
CA GLU A 100 11.32 13.16 7.60
C GLU A 100 10.12 13.57 8.46
N ALA A 101 9.90 12.86 9.57
CA ALA A 101 8.68 12.96 10.38
C ALA A 101 9.00 12.69 11.85
N GLN A 102 8.06 13.05 12.74
CA GLN A 102 8.17 12.75 14.17
C GLN A 102 8.32 11.24 14.40
N ASP A 103 9.05 10.87 15.45
CA ASP A 103 9.25 9.46 15.79
C ASP A 103 7.91 8.73 16.00
N ALA A 104 7.72 7.63 15.28
CA ALA A 104 6.45 6.90 15.28
C ALA A 104 6.09 6.35 16.66
N TRP A 105 7.08 5.86 17.42
CA TRP A 105 6.84 5.32 18.77
C TRP A 105 6.45 6.39 19.76
N GLN A 106 7.06 7.59 19.65
CA GLN A 106 6.67 8.74 20.46
C GLN A 106 5.24 9.17 20.17
N VAL A 107 4.85 9.25 18.88
CA VAL A 107 3.46 9.59 18.52
C VAL A 107 2.49 8.53 19.01
N MET A 108 2.80 7.25 18.83
CA MET A 108 1.91 6.15 19.28
C MET A 108 1.79 6.04 20.78
N SER A 109 2.79 6.49 21.56
CA SER A 109 2.73 6.51 23.04
C SER A 109 2.04 7.75 23.60
N ALA A 110 1.81 8.78 22.79
CA ALA A 110 1.20 10.03 23.22
C ALA A 110 -0.33 9.97 23.11
N SER A 111 -1.03 9.86 24.22
CA SER A 111 -2.47 9.60 24.32
C SER A 111 -3.36 10.64 23.61
N LYS A 112 -2.88 11.89 23.41
CA LYS A 112 -3.62 12.97 22.74
C LYS A 112 -3.29 13.10 21.26
N LYS A 113 -2.38 12.25 20.74
CA LYS A 113 -1.93 12.29 19.35
C LYS A 113 -2.58 11.17 18.53
N GLY A 114 -2.83 11.44 17.25
CA GLY A 114 -3.25 10.44 16.29
C GLY A 114 -2.07 9.91 15.49
N PHE A 115 -2.03 8.61 15.21
CA PHE A 115 -1.03 8.04 14.33
C PHE A 115 -1.61 7.87 12.92
N VAL A 116 -0.92 8.46 11.95
CA VAL A 116 -1.15 8.28 10.51
C VAL A 116 0.04 7.51 9.94
N SER A 117 -0.23 6.44 9.19
CA SER A 117 0.80 5.65 8.51
C SER A 117 1.69 6.56 7.65
N ARG A 118 2.99 6.34 7.70
CA ARG A 118 4.01 7.23 7.12
C ARG A 118 3.85 7.44 5.61
N TYR A 119 3.27 6.46 4.90
CA TYR A 119 3.01 6.61 3.47
C TYR A 119 1.94 7.66 3.12
N ALA A 120 1.11 8.04 4.09
CA ALA A 120 -0.08 8.87 3.88
C ALA A 120 0.01 10.27 4.46
N VAL A 121 1.12 10.62 5.12
CA VAL A 121 1.28 11.95 5.73
C VAL A 121 1.51 13.07 4.68
N GLY A 122 1.98 12.70 3.48
CA GLY A 122 2.23 13.62 2.37
C GLY A 122 1.10 13.66 1.33
N ARG A 123 1.48 13.93 0.09
CA ARG A 123 0.59 13.90 -1.08
C ARG A 123 0.29 12.48 -1.53
N ASP A 124 -0.78 12.35 -2.31
CA ASP A 124 -1.23 11.10 -2.93
C ASP A 124 -0.20 10.58 -3.94
N TYR A 125 0.49 9.51 -3.58
CA TYR A 125 1.54 8.86 -4.37
C TYR A 125 1.04 8.30 -5.71
N HIS A 126 -0.22 7.93 -5.83
CA HIS A 126 -0.77 7.36 -7.06
C HIS A 126 -0.57 8.29 -8.27
N LYS A 127 -0.78 9.60 -8.09
CA LYS A 127 -0.62 10.58 -9.17
C LYS A 127 0.84 10.78 -9.54
N ILE A 128 1.71 10.83 -8.53
CA ILE A 128 3.15 11.05 -8.68
C ILE A 128 3.75 9.89 -9.47
N ILE A 129 3.56 8.67 -8.96
CA ILE A 129 4.13 7.46 -9.57
C ILE A 129 3.57 7.24 -10.97
N ARG A 130 2.23 7.33 -11.15
CA ARG A 130 1.62 7.17 -12.47
C ARG A 130 2.18 8.15 -13.49
N SER A 131 2.36 9.42 -13.12
CA SER A 131 2.94 10.44 -14.01
C SER A 131 4.39 10.11 -14.38
N ARG A 132 5.18 9.62 -13.44
CA ARG A 132 6.60 9.27 -13.67
C ARG A 132 6.74 7.99 -14.50
N LEU A 133 5.91 6.98 -14.23
CA LEU A 133 5.86 5.76 -15.06
C LEU A 133 5.44 6.07 -16.51
N ALA A 134 4.47 6.96 -16.71
CA ALA A 134 4.07 7.38 -18.05
C ALA A 134 5.24 8.06 -18.80
N LYS A 135 5.99 8.95 -18.11
CA LYS A 135 7.18 9.59 -18.69
C LYS A 135 8.28 8.57 -19.02
N LEU A 136 8.47 7.57 -18.16
CA LEU A 136 9.42 6.49 -18.42
C LEU A 136 8.99 5.66 -19.63
N ALA A 137 7.72 5.26 -19.70
CA ALA A 137 7.16 4.54 -20.83
C ALA A 137 7.30 5.31 -22.15
N ASP A 138 7.09 6.62 -22.13
CA ASP A 138 7.24 7.48 -23.32
C ASP A 138 8.70 7.57 -23.77
N ARG A 139 9.67 7.66 -22.85
CA ARG A 139 11.11 7.62 -23.18
C ARG A 139 11.50 6.29 -23.83
N ILE A 140 11.04 5.17 -23.25
CA ILE A 140 11.32 3.83 -23.79
C ILE A 140 10.72 3.70 -25.20
N ARG A 141 9.47 4.15 -25.41
CA ARG A 141 8.82 4.12 -26.71
C ARG A 141 9.55 4.96 -27.76
N GLN A 142 10.03 6.13 -27.38
CA GLN A 142 10.81 7.01 -28.28
C GLN A 142 12.14 6.38 -28.70
N GLU A 143 12.83 5.71 -27.78
CA GLU A 143 14.09 5.03 -28.05
C GLU A 143 13.90 3.86 -29.01
N LEU A 144 12.87 3.04 -28.77
CA LEU A 144 12.60 1.85 -29.55
C LEU A 144 11.86 2.14 -30.87
N GLY A 145 11.20 3.30 -30.99
CA GLY A 145 10.36 3.64 -32.12
C GLY A 145 9.09 2.79 -32.28
N SER A 146 8.84 1.86 -31.34
CA SER A 146 7.70 0.92 -31.36
C SER A 146 7.39 0.40 -29.96
N GLY A 147 6.32 -0.38 -29.83
CA GLY A 147 5.90 -1.06 -28.59
C GLY A 147 4.74 -0.40 -27.87
N GLU A 148 3.98 -1.23 -27.17
CA GLU A 148 2.87 -0.82 -26.30
C GLU A 148 3.34 -0.80 -24.85
N PHE A 149 2.99 0.26 -24.13
CA PHE A 149 3.39 0.45 -22.73
C PHE A 149 2.20 0.93 -21.94
N ARG A 150 1.90 0.25 -20.82
CA ARG A 150 0.80 0.63 -19.95
C ARG A 150 1.23 0.69 -18.48
N ALA A 151 1.16 1.88 -17.89
CA ALA A 151 1.53 2.12 -16.51
C ALA A 151 0.39 1.79 -15.53
N PHE A 152 0.74 1.13 -14.42
CA PHE A 152 -0.15 0.77 -13.32
C PHE A 152 0.45 1.19 -11.98
N VAL A 153 -0.42 1.50 -11.03
CA VAL A 153 -0.07 1.81 -9.63
C VAL A 153 -1.23 1.35 -8.76
N ASP A 154 -0.96 0.58 -7.73
CA ASP A 154 -1.84 0.18 -6.61
C ASP A 154 -3.33 -0.06 -6.96
N SER A 155 -4.04 0.96 -7.42
CA SER A 155 -5.48 0.88 -7.73
C SER A 155 -5.83 -0.02 -8.92
N ALA A 156 -4.84 -0.54 -9.65
CA ALA A 156 -5.03 -1.47 -10.76
C ALA A 156 -5.12 -2.93 -10.27
N PRO A 157 -5.75 -3.83 -11.07
CA PRO A 157 -5.77 -5.26 -10.74
C PRO A 157 -4.42 -5.92 -11.06
N VAL A 158 -3.38 -5.58 -10.31
CA VAL A 158 -2.01 -6.09 -10.43
C VAL A 158 -1.58 -6.70 -9.11
N LEU A 159 -0.79 -7.76 -9.13
CA LEU A 159 -0.10 -8.32 -7.97
C LEU A 159 1.29 -7.68 -7.84
N GLU A 160 1.34 -6.37 -7.54
CA GLU A 160 2.57 -5.56 -7.53
C GLU A 160 3.71 -6.21 -6.76
N ARG A 161 3.45 -6.70 -5.53
CA ARG A 161 4.49 -7.34 -4.70
C ARG A 161 5.03 -8.62 -5.31
N ALA A 162 4.18 -9.41 -5.97
CA ALA A 162 4.58 -10.63 -6.65
C ALA A 162 5.47 -10.32 -7.87
N VAL A 163 5.06 -9.35 -8.68
CA VAL A 163 5.84 -8.84 -9.81
C VAL A 163 7.18 -8.29 -9.33
N ALA A 164 7.18 -7.48 -8.28
CA ALA A 164 8.38 -6.88 -7.72
C ALA A 164 9.34 -7.92 -7.11
N GLU A 165 8.82 -8.98 -6.45
CA GLU A 165 9.64 -10.10 -5.95
C GLU A 165 10.30 -10.84 -7.13
N GLN A 166 9.56 -11.17 -8.17
CA GLN A 166 10.09 -11.85 -9.35
C GLN A 166 11.09 -10.98 -10.14
N SER A 167 10.89 -9.66 -10.14
CA SER A 167 11.83 -8.74 -10.79
C SER A 167 13.07 -8.40 -9.96
N GLY A 168 13.25 -9.04 -8.81
CA GLY A 168 14.46 -8.91 -7.98
C GLY A 168 14.50 -7.69 -7.08
N LEU A 169 13.38 -6.95 -6.92
CA LEU A 169 13.31 -5.75 -6.07
C LEU A 169 13.30 -6.08 -4.56
N GLY A 170 13.09 -7.34 -4.19
CA GLY A 170 13.07 -7.77 -2.79
C GLY A 170 12.39 -9.13 -2.62
N TRP A 171 11.94 -9.44 -1.41
CA TRP A 171 11.19 -10.66 -1.11
C TRP A 171 9.90 -10.33 -0.35
N ILE A 172 8.85 -11.11 -0.56
CA ILE A 172 7.64 -11.02 0.25
C ILE A 172 7.92 -11.64 1.62
N ALA A 173 7.80 -10.83 2.67
CA ALA A 173 8.15 -11.18 4.04
C ALA A 173 6.97 -11.77 4.83
N LYS A 174 7.22 -12.27 6.06
CA LYS A 174 6.20 -12.84 6.94
C LYS A 174 5.04 -11.88 7.24
N ASN A 175 5.29 -10.57 7.22
CA ASN A 175 4.27 -9.52 7.35
C ASN A 175 3.57 -9.16 6.04
N THR A 176 3.77 -9.94 4.99
CA THR A 176 3.22 -9.75 3.65
C THR A 176 3.69 -8.50 2.89
N MET A 177 4.59 -7.69 3.47
CA MET A 177 5.22 -6.57 2.76
C MET A 177 6.36 -7.08 1.88
N LEU A 178 6.64 -6.34 0.80
CA LEU A 178 7.91 -6.53 0.08
C LEU A 178 9.01 -5.85 0.89
N ILE A 179 10.11 -6.56 1.13
CA ILE A 179 11.29 -6.03 1.81
C ILE A 179 12.49 -6.07 0.87
N ASN A 180 13.23 -4.98 0.86
CA ASN A 180 14.51 -4.88 0.17
C ASN A 180 15.63 -4.83 1.19
N GLU A 181 16.75 -5.52 0.93
CA GLU A 181 17.87 -5.64 1.87
C GLU A 181 18.60 -4.32 2.16
N SER A 182 18.54 -3.36 1.24
CA SER A 182 19.20 -2.05 1.35
C SER A 182 18.24 -0.87 1.58
N ALA A 183 16.91 -1.09 1.54
CA ALA A 183 15.91 -0.04 1.64
C ALA A 183 14.76 -0.35 2.61
N GLY A 184 14.75 -1.53 3.24
CA GLY A 184 13.64 -1.94 4.10
C GLY A 184 12.35 -2.14 3.34
N SER A 185 11.24 -1.55 3.81
CA SER A 185 9.91 -1.69 3.20
C SER A 185 9.15 -0.36 3.06
N TYR A 186 9.78 0.77 3.31
CA TYR A 186 9.14 2.09 3.18
C TYR A 186 9.26 2.63 1.75
N PHE A 187 8.65 1.89 0.80
CA PHE A 187 8.61 2.27 -0.61
C PHE A 187 7.28 1.89 -1.25
N PHE A 188 6.95 2.61 -2.30
CA PHE A 188 5.87 2.31 -3.23
C PHE A 188 6.39 1.48 -4.40
N LEU A 189 5.45 0.80 -5.06
CA LEU A 189 5.67 0.07 -6.30
C LEU A 189 4.83 0.69 -7.43
N GLY A 190 5.26 0.42 -8.66
CA GLY A 190 4.49 0.73 -9.83
C GLY A 190 5.05 -0.01 -11.04
N GLU A 191 4.20 -0.36 -11.99
CA GLU A 191 4.53 -1.26 -13.07
C GLU A 191 4.26 -0.63 -14.43
N ILE A 192 5.09 -1.02 -15.41
CA ILE A 192 4.82 -0.81 -16.84
C ILE A 192 4.73 -2.18 -17.50
N TYR A 193 3.57 -2.47 -18.09
CA TYR A 193 3.35 -3.65 -18.90
C TYR A 193 3.68 -3.33 -20.35
N THR A 194 4.44 -4.21 -21.01
CA THR A 194 4.87 -4.00 -22.40
C THR A 194 4.89 -5.31 -23.20
N ASP A 195 4.69 -5.18 -24.50
CA ASP A 195 4.84 -6.24 -25.49
C ASP A 195 6.29 -6.39 -26.00
N ILE A 196 7.20 -5.58 -25.46
CA ILE A 196 8.63 -5.66 -25.79
C ILE A 196 9.29 -6.73 -24.92
N PRO A 197 9.94 -7.74 -25.50
CA PRO A 197 10.71 -8.72 -24.75
C PRO A 197 12.01 -8.07 -24.22
N LEU A 198 12.14 -7.96 -22.88
CA LEU A 198 13.33 -7.46 -22.22
C LEU A 198 13.97 -8.56 -21.39
N PRO A 199 15.30 -8.55 -21.19
CA PRO A 199 15.99 -9.47 -20.30
C PRO A 199 15.41 -9.37 -18.88
N HIS A 200 15.06 -10.51 -18.28
CA HIS A 200 14.53 -10.55 -16.94
C HIS A 200 15.66 -10.36 -15.91
N SER A 201 15.35 -9.67 -14.82
CA SER A 201 16.20 -9.60 -13.65
C SER A 201 16.21 -10.96 -12.94
N ASN A 202 17.31 -11.28 -12.27
CA ASN A 202 17.36 -12.48 -11.43
C ASN A 202 16.60 -12.22 -10.13
N PRO A 203 15.55 -12.99 -9.81
CA PRO A 203 14.87 -12.87 -8.53
C PRO A 203 15.84 -13.19 -7.39
N LYS A 204 15.74 -12.46 -6.29
CA LYS A 204 16.50 -12.78 -5.07
C LYS A 204 15.88 -14.02 -4.44
N GLN A 205 16.63 -15.13 -4.45
CA GLN A 205 16.13 -16.45 -4.04
C GLN A 205 15.97 -16.59 -2.51
N GLU A 206 16.65 -15.75 -1.71
CA GLU A 206 16.66 -15.89 -0.26
C GLU A 206 15.65 -14.98 0.42
N LYS A 207 14.77 -15.60 1.23
CA LYS A 207 13.85 -14.89 2.13
C LYS A 207 14.52 -14.70 3.49
N HIS A 208 15.02 -13.50 3.76
CA HIS A 208 15.85 -13.21 4.93
C HIS A 208 15.07 -13.03 6.25
N CYS A 209 13.80 -13.45 6.34
CA CYS A 209 13.07 -13.45 7.61
C CYS A 209 13.56 -14.50 8.61
N GLY A 210 14.14 -15.62 8.15
CA GLY A 210 14.68 -16.69 9.00
C GLY A 210 13.73 -17.09 10.14
N SER A 211 14.24 -17.18 11.37
CA SER A 211 13.47 -17.46 12.58
C SER A 211 12.75 -16.22 13.18
N CYS A 212 13.00 -15.01 12.66
CA CYS A 212 12.39 -13.79 13.19
C CYS A 212 10.85 -13.82 13.09
N SER A 213 10.17 -13.41 14.17
CA SER A 213 8.70 -13.30 14.25
C SER A 213 8.23 -11.94 14.78
N ALA A 214 9.12 -10.94 14.87
CA ALA A 214 8.84 -9.65 15.50
C ALA A 214 7.55 -8.99 14.96
N CYS A 215 7.36 -8.97 13.64
CA CYS A 215 6.16 -8.39 13.00
C CYS A 215 4.86 -9.15 13.33
N LEU A 216 4.93 -10.46 13.51
CA LEU A 216 3.78 -11.29 13.86
C LEU A 216 3.35 -11.01 15.30
N THR A 217 4.31 -10.93 16.22
CA THR A 217 4.08 -10.69 17.64
C THR A 217 3.66 -9.24 17.95
N ALA A 218 4.17 -8.28 17.17
CA ALA A 218 3.88 -6.86 17.38
C ALA A 218 2.50 -6.42 16.86
N CYS A 219 1.80 -7.25 16.08
CA CYS A 219 0.50 -6.89 15.53
C CYS A 219 -0.54 -6.75 16.66
N PRO A 220 -1.08 -5.55 16.93
CA PRO A 220 -1.95 -5.34 18.09
C PRO A 220 -3.25 -6.14 18.04
N THR A 221 -3.70 -6.48 16.84
CA THR A 221 -4.97 -7.17 16.56
C THR A 221 -4.81 -8.63 16.16
N ASP A 222 -3.58 -9.17 16.21
CA ASP A 222 -3.28 -10.53 15.80
C ASP A 222 -3.78 -10.84 14.37
N ALA A 223 -3.55 -9.90 13.44
CA ALA A 223 -4.04 -10.02 12.07
C ALA A 223 -3.29 -11.07 11.23
N PHE A 224 -2.11 -11.49 11.64
CA PHE A 224 -1.36 -12.56 10.96
C PHE A 224 -1.79 -13.94 11.48
N VAL A 225 -2.56 -14.66 10.68
CA VAL A 225 -3.03 -16.02 11.03
C VAL A 225 -1.92 -17.07 10.88
N ALA A 226 -0.94 -16.79 10.07
CA ALA A 226 0.31 -17.53 9.89
C ALA A 226 1.36 -16.61 9.26
N PRO A 227 2.66 -16.97 9.28
CA PRO A 227 3.66 -16.28 8.47
C PRO A 227 3.20 -16.21 6.99
N PHE A 228 3.30 -15.03 6.39
CA PHE A 228 2.89 -14.74 5.01
C PHE A 228 1.36 -14.71 4.77
N VAL A 229 0.53 -14.88 5.80
CA VAL A 229 -0.94 -14.89 5.67
C VAL A 229 -1.58 -13.87 6.61
N LEU A 230 -2.18 -12.85 6.03
CA LEU A 230 -2.87 -11.77 6.74
C LEU A 230 -4.40 -11.93 6.63
N ASP A 231 -5.12 -11.94 7.72
CA ASP A 231 -6.56 -11.70 7.75
C ASP A 231 -6.82 -10.18 7.77
N ALA A 232 -7.20 -9.61 6.63
CA ALA A 232 -7.42 -8.18 6.51
C ALA A 232 -8.50 -7.67 7.48
N ARG A 233 -9.51 -8.48 7.82
CA ARG A 233 -10.62 -8.10 8.71
C ARG A 233 -10.14 -7.69 10.11
N ARG A 234 -8.94 -8.12 10.50
CA ARG A 234 -8.29 -7.79 11.76
C ARG A 234 -7.20 -6.72 11.61
N CYS A 235 -6.72 -6.46 10.39
CA CYS A 235 -5.64 -5.50 10.15
C CYS A 235 -6.12 -4.06 10.35
N ILE A 236 -5.44 -3.28 11.21
CA ILE A 236 -5.79 -1.89 11.50
C ILE A 236 -5.75 -1.03 10.22
N SER A 237 -4.84 -1.31 9.30
CA SER A 237 -4.80 -0.61 8.00
C SER A 237 -6.11 -0.83 7.22
N TYR A 238 -6.60 -2.07 7.12
CA TYR A 238 -7.90 -2.35 6.53
C TYR A 238 -9.04 -1.67 7.29
N LEU A 239 -9.08 -1.79 8.62
CA LEU A 239 -10.15 -1.24 9.45
C LEU A 239 -10.30 0.28 9.30
N THR A 240 -9.18 0.98 9.17
CA THR A 240 -9.15 2.44 9.08
C THR A 240 -9.33 2.98 7.65
N ILE A 241 -9.07 2.17 6.62
CA ILE A 241 -9.05 2.61 5.23
C ILE A 241 -10.18 1.99 4.41
N GLU A 242 -10.28 0.65 4.39
CA GLU A 242 -11.14 -0.08 3.45
C GLU A 242 -12.49 -0.49 4.06
N HIS A 243 -12.53 -0.73 5.37
CA HIS A 243 -13.74 -1.16 6.05
C HIS A 243 -14.82 -0.08 6.09
N GLU A 244 -16.02 -0.39 5.55
CA GLU A 244 -17.10 0.60 5.41
C GLU A 244 -18.01 0.69 6.65
N GLY A 245 -18.06 -0.35 7.46
CA GLY A 245 -19.01 -0.46 8.57
C GLY A 245 -18.46 -0.07 9.94
N SER A 246 -19.18 -0.52 10.95
CA SER A 246 -18.78 -0.47 12.36
C SER A 246 -17.55 -1.32 12.61
N ILE A 247 -16.58 -0.79 13.33
CA ILE A 247 -15.42 -1.55 13.78
C ILE A 247 -15.84 -2.42 14.97
N ALA A 248 -15.53 -3.72 14.94
CA ALA A 248 -15.87 -4.64 16.02
C ALA A 248 -15.28 -4.17 17.35
N GLU A 249 -16.07 -4.23 18.43
CA GLU A 249 -15.70 -3.64 19.73
C GLU A 249 -14.43 -4.25 20.32
N ASP A 250 -14.21 -5.56 20.12
CA ASP A 250 -13.01 -6.27 20.59
C ASP A 250 -11.71 -5.80 19.91
N LEU A 251 -11.82 -5.10 18.78
CA LEU A 251 -10.69 -4.53 18.05
C LEU A 251 -10.43 -3.07 18.41
N ARG A 252 -11.46 -2.31 18.85
CA ARG A 252 -11.35 -0.85 19.06
C ARG A 252 -10.24 -0.48 20.06
N ALA A 253 -10.20 -1.15 21.20
CA ALA A 253 -9.15 -0.92 22.21
C ALA A 253 -7.75 -1.26 21.68
N LYS A 254 -7.64 -2.31 20.87
CA LYS A 254 -6.37 -2.77 20.28
C LYS A 254 -5.80 -1.83 19.21
N MET A 255 -6.65 -1.01 18.60
CA MET A 255 -6.22 -0.02 17.59
C MET A 255 -5.39 1.12 18.18
N GLY A 256 -5.56 1.38 19.50
CA GLY A 256 -4.88 2.50 20.13
C GLY A 256 -5.24 3.83 19.48
N ASN A 257 -4.23 4.62 19.14
CA ASN A 257 -4.39 5.93 18.51
C ASN A 257 -4.17 5.94 16.98
N ARG A 258 -4.23 4.78 16.32
CA ARG A 258 -4.04 4.65 14.86
C ARG A 258 -5.32 5.06 14.15
N ILE A 259 -5.29 6.23 13.49
CA ILE A 259 -6.47 6.82 12.83
C ILE A 259 -6.52 6.59 11.32
N TYR A 260 -5.37 6.29 10.69
CA TYR A 260 -5.29 5.97 9.26
C TYR A 260 -4.06 5.11 8.98
N GLY A 261 -4.29 3.88 8.51
CA GLY A 261 -3.21 2.92 8.28
C GLY A 261 -2.59 2.40 9.58
N CYS A 262 -1.51 1.64 9.45
CA CYS A 262 -0.79 1.04 10.56
C CYS A 262 0.59 0.61 10.08
N ASP A 263 1.64 0.99 10.80
CA ASP A 263 3.02 0.67 10.46
C ASP A 263 3.68 -0.29 11.48
N ASP A 264 2.94 -0.83 12.46
CA ASP A 264 3.51 -1.64 13.55
C ASP A 264 4.41 -2.77 13.03
N CYS A 265 3.96 -3.52 12.04
CA CYS A 265 4.73 -4.63 11.47
C CYS A 265 5.96 -4.17 10.67
N GLN A 266 5.97 -2.92 10.19
CA GLN A 266 7.13 -2.30 9.54
C GLN A 266 8.11 -1.73 10.57
N LEU A 267 7.60 -1.04 11.58
CA LEU A 267 8.41 -0.39 12.63
C LEU A 267 9.30 -1.38 13.41
N VAL A 268 8.80 -2.59 13.66
CA VAL A 268 9.56 -3.62 14.36
C VAL A 268 10.47 -4.45 13.44
N CYS A 269 10.37 -4.25 12.12
CA CYS A 269 11.15 -5.03 11.18
C CYS A 269 12.61 -4.58 11.18
N PRO A 270 13.59 -5.47 11.49
CA PRO A 270 14.99 -5.08 11.57
C PRO A 270 15.58 -4.61 10.23
N TRP A 271 14.93 -4.95 9.11
CA TRP A 271 15.36 -4.49 7.78
C TRP A 271 15.07 -3.02 7.55
N ASN A 272 14.10 -2.43 8.27
CA ASN A 272 13.76 -1.01 8.14
C ASN A 272 14.82 -0.05 8.72
N LYS A 273 15.84 -0.57 9.41
CA LYS A 273 17.04 0.21 9.74
C LYS A 273 17.81 0.71 8.51
N PHE A 274 17.60 0.07 7.36
CA PHE A 274 18.22 0.46 6.09
C PHE A 274 17.35 1.42 5.26
N ALA A 275 16.12 1.70 5.70
CA ALA A 275 15.29 2.69 5.04
C ALA A 275 15.94 4.09 5.13
N THR A 276 15.90 4.80 4.01
CA THR A 276 16.46 6.15 3.92
C THR A 276 15.33 7.17 3.78
N ILE A 277 15.55 8.39 4.31
CA ILE A 277 14.58 9.46 4.14
C ILE A 277 14.48 9.83 2.65
N SER A 278 13.24 9.90 2.16
CA SER A 278 12.95 10.26 0.79
C SER A 278 13.25 11.75 0.54
N THR A 279 13.86 12.03 -0.60
CA THR A 279 14.06 13.39 -1.08
C THR A 279 12.89 13.94 -1.89
N GLU A 280 11.82 13.16 -2.04
CA GLU A 280 10.60 13.57 -2.76
C GLU A 280 9.80 14.57 -1.92
N PRO A 281 9.70 15.85 -2.34
CA PRO A 281 9.02 16.88 -1.55
C PRO A 281 7.53 16.59 -1.32
N ASP A 282 6.90 15.88 -2.23
CA ASP A 282 5.48 15.54 -2.13
C ASP A 282 5.18 14.49 -1.05
N PHE A 283 6.20 13.79 -0.52
CA PHE A 283 6.05 12.85 0.59
C PHE A 283 6.26 13.49 1.97
N ALA A 284 6.71 14.75 2.03
CA ALA A 284 6.86 15.48 3.28
C ALA A 284 5.50 15.63 4.01
N PRO A 285 5.49 15.57 5.37
CA PRO A 285 4.27 15.74 6.15
C PRO A 285 3.53 17.05 5.84
N ARG A 286 2.21 16.97 5.77
CA ARG A 286 1.30 18.08 5.56
C ARG A 286 0.34 18.20 6.74
N TRP A 287 0.00 19.43 7.14
CA TRP A 287 -1.00 19.68 8.19
C TRP A 287 -0.68 18.95 9.51
N ASP A 288 0.60 18.82 9.84
CA ASP A 288 1.09 18.10 11.03
C ASP A 288 0.58 16.65 11.14
N LEU A 289 0.27 15.99 9.99
CA LEU A 289 -0.28 14.63 9.96
C LEU A 289 0.70 13.57 10.48
N ASP A 290 1.97 13.90 10.66
CA ASP A 290 2.96 13.03 11.30
C ASP A 290 2.90 13.04 12.83
N ASN A 291 2.22 14.06 13.43
CA ASN A 291 2.05 14.21 14.89
C ASN A 291 0.76 14.98 15.24
N PRO A 292 -0.40 14.64 14.68
CA PRO A 292 -1.61 15.45 14.78
C PRO A 292 -2.27 15.35 16.17
N ASN A 293 -2.91 16.43 16.60
CA ASN A 293 -3.74 16.42 17.81
C ASN A 293 -5.12 15.84 17.52
N LEU A 294 -5.54 14.81 18.25
CA LEU A 294 -6.81 14.11 18.04
C LEU A 294 -8.03 15.03 18.18
N VAL A 295 -8.05 15.89 19.21
CA VAL A 295 -9.17 16.81 19.45
C VAL A 295 -9.29 17.83 18.33
N GLU A 296 -8.15 18.35 17.85
CA GLU A 296 -8.13 19.25 16.70
C GLU A 296 -8.69 18.58 15.45
N LEU A 297 -8.17 17.39 15.08
CA LEU A 297 -8.65 16.66 13.92
C LEU A 297 -10.14 16.32 14.01
N PHE A 298 -10.61 15.96 15.21
CA PHE A 298 -12.01 15.62 15.45
C PHE A 298 -12.94 16.83 15.35
N SER A 299 -12.42 18.04 15.56
CA SER A 299 -13.16 19.29 15.44
C SER A 299 -13.38 19.75 13.99
N TRP A 300 -12.61 19.22 13.03
CA TRP A 300 -12.75 19.63 11.64
C TRP A 300 -14.17 19.42 11.12
N THR A 301 -14.65 20.38 10.34
CA THR A 301 -15.87 20.22 9.56
C THR A 301 -15.60 19.39 8.31
N GLU A 302 -16.67 18.94 7.63
CA GLU A 302 -16.51 18.19 6.38
C GLU A 302 -15.79 19.02 5.29
N ASP A 303 -16.08 20.32 5.22
CA ASP A 303 -15.40 21.24 4.31
C ASP A 303 -13.91 21.35 4.64
N GLN A 304 -13.56 21.50 5.91
CA GLN A 304 -12.17 21.55 6.36
C GLN A 304 -11.43 20.23 6.08
N PHE A 305 -12.07 19.09 6.32
CA PHE A 305 -11.54 17.77 5.95
C PHE A 305 -11.27 17.70 4.44
N SER A 306 -12.24 18.09 3.63
CA SER A 306 -12.15 18.03 2.18
C SER A 306 -11.07 18.96 1.62
N GLU A 307 -10.94 20.17 2.17
CA GLU A 307 -9.96 21.17 1.75
C GLU A 307 -8.53 20.79 2.17
N ARG A 308 -8.33 20.53 3.47
CA ARG A 308 -6.98 20.22 4.04
C ARG A 308 -6.41 18.93 3.48
N LEU A 309 -7.26 17.92 3.23
CA LEU A 309 -6.84 16.64 2.67
C LEU A 309 -6.94 16.58 1.14
N GLN A 310 -7.09 17.72 0.46
CA GLN A 310 -6.99 17.76 -0.99
C GLN A 310 -5.61 17.26 -1.46
N GLY A 311 -5.64 16.23 -2.34
CA GLY A 311 -4.43 15.60 -2.85
C GLY A 311 -3.70 14.70 -1.82
N SER A 312 -4.37 14.31 -0.73
CA SER A 312 -3.92 13.27 0.21
C SER A 312 -4.68 11.96 -0.06
N PRO A 313 -4.06 10.79 0.14
CA PRO A 313 -4.75 9.50 0.04
C PRO A 313 -5.83 9.34 1.12
N ILE A 314 -5.73 10.05 2.24
CA ILE A 314 -6.70 10.02 3.35
C ILE A 314 -8.07 10.48 2.90
N ARG A 315 -8.15 11.45 1.97
CA ARG A 315 -9.44 12.02 1.54
C ARG A 315 -10.43 10.97 1.01
N ARG A 316 -9.94 9.87 0.45
CA ARG A 316 -10.78 8.81 -0.17
C ARG A 316 -11.64 8.05 0.83
N ILE A 317 -11.29 8.02 2.13
CA ILE A 317 -12.09 7.32 3.13
C ILE A 317 -13.39 8.05 3.47
N GLY A 318 -13.49 9.34 3.16
CA GLY A 318 -14.64 10.17 3.49
C GLY A 318 -14.65 10.64 4.95
N TYR A 319 -15.46 11.67 5.19
CA TYR A 319 -15.51 12.36 6.49
C TYR A 319 -16.06 11.49 7.62
N GLU A 320 -17.06 10.64 7.36
CA GLU A 320 -17.65 9.78 8.38
C GLU A 320 -16.67 8.74 8.92
N LYS A 321 -15.91 8.06 8.02
CA LYS A 321 -14.88 7.10 8.45
C LYS A 321 -13.71 7.80 9.15
N TRP A 322 -13.37 9.02 8.74
CA TRP A 322 -12.39 9.85 9.43
C TRP A 322 -12.80 10.10 10.88
N LEU A 323 -14.03 10.58 11.11
CA LEU A 323 -14.56 10.79 12.47
C LEU A 323 -14.68 9.47 13.26
N ARG A 324 -15.13 8.37 12.62
CA ARG A 324 -15.19 7.04 13.21
C ARG A 324 -13.84 6.62 13.78
N ASN A 325 -12.78 6.72 12.98
CA ASN A 325 -11.44 6.31 13.36
C ASN A 325 -10.88 7.17 14.50
N ILE A 326 -11.10 8.49 14.44
CA ILE A 326 -10.66 9.41 15.51
C ILE A 326 -11.47 9.18 16.80
N ALA A 327 -12.76 8.88 16.71
CA ALA A 327 -13.57 8.55 17.88
C ALA A 327 -13.01 7.32 18.63
N VAL A 328 -12.58 6.27 17.89
CA VAL A 328 -11.90 5.11 18.49
C VAL A 328 -10.61 5.54 19.19
N ALA A 329 -9.79 6.35 18.54
CA ALA A 329 -8.54 6.83 19.12
C ALA A 329 -8.76 7.70 20.37
N LEU A 330 -9.79 8.56 20.38
CA LEU A 330 -10.19 9.36 21.55
C LEU A 330 -10.68 8.47 22.69
N GLY A 331 -11.41 7.39 22.41
CA GLY A 331 -11.84 6.41 23.42
C GLY A 331 -10.67 5.64 24.06
N ASN A 332 -9.55 5.52 23.34
CA ASN A 332 -8.32 4.89 23.85
C ASN A 332 -7.38 5.89 24.56
N ALA A 333 -7.69 7.19 24.51
CA ALA A 333 -6.86 8.22 25.10
C ALA A 333 -7.07 8.33 26.61
N GLU A 334 -6.12 8.94 27.33
CA GLU A 334 -6.31 9.30 28.74
C GLU A 334 -7.46 10.29 28.89
N THR A 335 -8.33 10.04 29.90
CA THR A 335 -9.48 10.91 30.17
C THR A 335 -9.04 12.34 30.45
N SER A 336 -9.62 13.29 29.72
CA SER A 336 -9.43 14.71 29.97
C SER A 336 -10.70 15.50 29.64
N PRO A 337 -10.91 16.70 30.22
CA PRO A 337 -12.07 17.54 29.91
C PRO A 337 -12.20 17.85 28.42
N GLU A 338 -11.08 18.08 27.74
CA GLU A 338 -11.06 18.41 26.30
C GLU A 338 -11.53 17.22 25.45
N ILE A 339 -11.10 16.00 25.76
CA ILE A 339 -11.53 14.78 25.08
C ILE A 339 -13.02 14.54 25.28
N LEU A 340 -13.49 14.63 26.53
CA LEU A 340 -14.92 14.47 26.83
C LEU A 340 -15.77 15.50 26.10
N GLN A 341 -15.34 16.77 26.07
CA GLN A 341 -16.04 17.82 25.35
C GLN A 341 -16.06 17.56 23.82
N ALA A 342 -14.93 17.13 23.26
CA ALA A 342 -14.86 16.80 21.85
C ALA A 342 -15.80 15.65 21.50
N LEU A 343 -15.82 14.55 22.25
CA LEU A 343 -16.73 13.42 22.04
C LEU A 343 -18.20 13.84 22.17
N LYS A 344 -18.55 14.59 23.22
CA LYS A 344 -19.94 15.09 23.44
C LYS A 344 -20.42 16.00 22.31
N SER A 345 -19.52 16.77 21.67
CA SER A 345 -19.88 17.62 20.54
C SER A 345 -20.40 16.83 19.32
N ARG A 346 -20.10 15.53 19.26
CA ARG A 346 -20.51 14.63 18.16
C ARG A 346 -21.51 13.55 18.58
N GLU A 347 -21.98 13.55 19.82
CA GLU A 347 -22.91 12.55 20.37
C GLU A 347 -24.22 12.47 19.55
N ASN A 348 -24.68 13.60 19.00
CA ASN A 348 -25.86 13.72 18.15
C ASN A 348 -25.52 13.92 16.68
N HIS A 349 -24.36 13.42 16.22
CA HIS A 349 -23.96 13.53 14.81
C HIS A 349 -24.98 12.85 13.88
N ALA A 350 -25.18 13.37 12.65
CA ALA A 350 -26.16 12.82 11.70
C ALA A 350 -25.90 11.34 11.35
N SER A 351 -24.64 10.97 11.18
CA SER A 351 -24.24 9.59 10.88
C SER A 351 -24.37 8.67 12.10
N SER A 352 -25.10 7.57 11.96
CA SER A 352 -25.22 6.53 12.99
C SER A 352 -23.87 5.85 13.28
N LEU A 353 -23.03 5.72 12.25
CA LEU A 353 -21.69 5.17 12.38
C LEU A 353 -20.83 6.01 13.34
N VAL A 354 -20.88 7.33 13.20
CA VAL A 354 -20.13 8.24 14.09
C VAL A 354 -20.71 8.18 15.50
N ARG A 355 -22.04 8.26 15.66
CA ARG A 355 -22.68 8.19 17.01
C ARG A 355 -22.33 6.92 17.78
N GLU A 356 -22.34 5.78 17.10
CA GLU A 356 -21.99 4.49 17.70
C GLU A 356 -20.57 4.50 18.28
N HIS A 357 -19.59 4.97 17.51
CA HIS A 357 -18.21 5.00 17.95
C HIS A 357 -17.94 6.09 18.99
N VAL A 358 -18.66 7.21 18.93
CA VAL A 358 -18.64 8.25 19.98
C VAL A 358 -19.23 7.72 21.30
N SER A 359 -20.35 6.99 21.24
CA SER A 359 -20.96 6.37 22.43
C SER A 359 -20.02 5.36 23.08
N TRP A 360 -19.40 4.50 22.27
CA TRP A 360 -18.37 3.59 22.76
C TRP A 360 -17.19 4.36 23.39
N ALA A 361 -16.68 5.39 22.70
CA ALA A 361 -15.56 6.17 23.23
C ALA A 361 -15.89 6.83 24.57
N LEU A 362 -17.08 7.42 24.71
CA LEU A 362 -17.56 8.00 25.98
C LEU A 362 -17.64 6.95 27.09
N SER A 363 -18.05 5.72 26.79
CA SER A 363 -18.11 4.64 27.77
C SER A 363 -16.74 4.21 28.33
N GLN A 364 -15.66 4.47 27.58
CA GLN A 364 -14.29 4.17 28.03
C GLN A 364 -13.76 5.18 29.06
N HIS A 365 -14.43 6.33 29.21
CA HIS A 365 -14.04 7.41 30.12
C HIS A 365 -14.90 7.51 31.39
N ASN A 366 -15.80 6.54 31.61
CA ASN A 366 -16.68 6.48 32.79
C ASN A 366 -16.03 5.70 33.97
#